data_092898a2b461aef97ba68a88d63847fa
#
_entry.id   092898a2b461aef97ba68a88d63847fa
#
_cell.length_a   1.000
_cell.length_b   1.000
_cell.length_c   1.000
_cell.angle_alpha   90.00
_cell.angle_beta   90.00
_cell.angle_gamma   90.00
#
_symmetry.space_group_name_H-M   'P 1'
#
loop_
_entity.id
_entity.type
_entity.pdbx_description
1 polymer ?
#
loop_
_entity_poly.entity_id
_entity_poly.type
_entity_poly.pdbx_seq_one_letter_code
_entity_poly.pdbx_strand_id
1 'polypeptide(L)'
;AVSGMLILCVLPSTMSRSAWIAAAISCVWVTYMHRDKRKWSVLWRRYKKCYVLWGAGIFLVLSLVAAGMFFLKPDSALGRLFMWKMTCRAIAAHPWGCPTGFACAYGEAQSLYFASGNYAAWEERVAGSPEYAFNEYLEFALTYGVAMCILVLFVIFGCLWIGVKLRRYGICGALISLLVFSFSSLIRTSKFFFITI
;
A
#
# COMPACT_ATOMS: atom_id res chain seq x y z
N ALA A 1 -6.91 -24.41 8.99
CA ALA A 1 -8.15 -23.77 9.47
C ALA A 1 -7.89 -22.95 10.75
N VAL A 2 -7.23 -23.51 11.78
CA VAL A 2 -6.98 -22.82 13.07
C VAL A 2 -6.15 -21.53 12.91
N SER A 3 -5.06 -21.57 12.13
CA SER A 3 -4.21 -20.40 11.87
C SER A 3 -4.98 -19.24 11.20
N GLY A 4 -5.89 -19.56 10.28
CA GLY A 4 -6.72 -18.55 9.63
C GLY A 4 -7.73 -17.90 10.57
N MET A 5 -8.30 -18.66 11.50
CA MET A 5 -9.18 -18.12 12.54
C MET A 5 -8.44 -17.20 13.51
N LEU A 6 -7.24 -17.58 13.93
CA LEU A 6 -6.41 -16.75 14.81
C LEU A 6 -6.04 -15.41 14.12
N ILE A 7 -5.68 -15.45 12.83
CA ILE A 7 -5.38 -14.22 12.06
C ILE A 7 -6.64 -13.34 11.98
N LEU A 8 -7.82 -13.91 11.71
CA LEU A 8 -9.07 -13.15 11.65
C LEU A 8 -9.45 -12.52 13.00
N CYS A 9 -9.11 -13.16 14.11
CA CYS A 9 -9.35 -12.60 15.45
C CYS A 9 -8.38 -11.44 15.78
N VAL A 10 -7.13 -11.50 15.29
CA VAL A 10 -6.11 -10.47 15.57
C VAL A 10 -6.23 -9.26 14.62
N LEU A 11 -6.69 -9.45 13.38
CA LEU A 11 -6.85 -8.38 12.40
C LEU A 11 -7.67 -7.18 12.91
N PRO A 12 -8.82 -7.35 13.62
CA PRO A 12 -9.57 -6.21 14.16
C PRO A 12 -8.78 -5.39 15.17
N SER A 13 -7.97 -6.03 16.01
CA SER A 13 -7.20 -5.35 17.06
C SER A 13 -6.05 -4.50 16.51
N THR A 14 -5.61 -4.74 15.27
CA THR A 14 -4.54 -3.93 14.64
C THR A 14 -4.98 -2.53 14.25
N MET A 15 -6.28 -2.24 14.20
CA MET A 15 -6.87 -0.96 13.73
C MET A 15 -6.31 -0.46 12.38
N SER A 16 -5.58 -1.31 11.65
CA SER A 16 -4.93 -0.96 10.39
C SER A 16 -5.85 -1.21 9.20
N ARG A 17 -6.37 -0.14 8.62
CA ARG A 17 -7.24 -0.20 7.43
C ARG A 17 -6.54 -0.83 6.23
N SER A 18 -5.25 -0.54 6.07
CA SER A 18 -4.42 -1.12 5.00
C SER A 18 -4.26 -2.62 5.14
N ALA A 19 -4.11 -3.15 6.37
CA ALA A 19 -4.03 -4.57 6.61
C ALA A 19 -5.31 -5.30 6.21
N TRP A 20 -6.48 -4.71 6.47
CA TRP A 20 -7.77 -5.27 6.08
C TRP A 20 -7.93 -5.35 4.57
N ILE A 21 -7.58 -4.24 3.87
CA ILE A 21 -7.63 -4.18 2.41
C ILE A 21 -6.65 -5.21 1.81
N ALA A 22 -5.43 -5.29 2.33
CA ALA A 22 -4.42 -6.21 1.87
C ALA A 22 -4.86 -7.68 2.05
N ALA A 23 -5.42 -8.03 3.22
CA ALA A 23 -5.95 -9.36 3.49
C ALA A 23 -7.14 -9.70 2.57
N ALA A 24 -8.08 -8.77 2.37
CA ALA A 24 -9.22 -8.96 1.49
C ALA A 24 -8.78 -9.22 0.03
N ILE A 25 -7.89 -8.39 -0.51
CA ILE A 25 -7.37 -8.54 -1.89
C ILE A 25 -6.65 -9.88 -2.04
N SER A 26 -5.80 -10.23 -1.08
CA SER A 26 -5.05 -11.49 -1.06
C SER A 26 -5.99 -12.70 -1.02
N CYS A 27 -7.00 -12.70 -0.13
CA CYS A 27 -7.98 -13.78 -0.01
C CYS A 27 -8.80 -13.93 -1.29
N VAL A 28 -9.28 -12.84 -1.87
CA VAL A 28 -10.02 -12.85 -3.14
C VAL A 28 -9.15 -13.43 -4.25
N TRP A 29 -7.89 -13.01 -4.34
CA TRP A 29 -6.97 -13.48 -5.37
C TRP A 29 -6.67 -14.98 -5.23
N VAL A 30 -6.37 -15.47 -4.01
CA VAL A 30 -6.11 -16.90 -3.74
C VAL A 30 -7.34 -17.73 -4.06
N THR A 31 -8.52 -17.29 -3.63
CA THR A 31 -9.80 -17.98 -3.93
C THR A 31 -10.06 -18.03 -5.43
N TYR A 32 -9.79 -16.93 -6.14
CA TYR A 32 -9.91 -16.86 -7.60
C TYR A 32 -8.99 -17.86 -8.30
N MET A 33 -7.75 -18.00 -7.86
CA MET A 33 -6.77 -18.90 -8.45
C MET A 33 -7.04 -20.40 -8.12
N HIS A 34 -7.58 -20.68 -6.93
CA HIS A 34 -7.93 -22.05 -6.51
C HIS A 34 -9.25 -22.55 -7.10
N ARG A 35 -10.06 -21.67 -7.69
CA ARG A 35 -11.37 -22.07 -8.19
C ARG A 35 -11.28 -23.03 -9.36
N ASP A 36 -12.18 -24.02 -9.38
CA ASP A 36 -12.41 -24.89 -10.53
C ASP A 36 -13.11 -24.09 -11.65
N LYS A 37 -12.36 -23.76 -12.70
CA LYS A 37 -12.85 -22.95 -13.83
C LYS A 37 -14.13 -23.50 -14.43
N ARG A 38 -14.31 -24.82 -14.45
CA ARG A 38 -15.47 -25.49 -15.06
C ARG A 38 -16.74 -25.27 -14.22
N LYS A 39 -16.66 -25.49 -12.91
CA LYS A 39 -17.78 -25.25 -11.98
C LYS A 39 -18.14 -23.77 -11.92
N TRP A 40 -17.14 -22.90 -11.91
CA TRP A 40 -17.36 -21.47 -11.86
C TRP A 40 -18.04 -20.93 -13.11
N SER A 41 -17.69 -21.39 -14.31
CA SER A 41 -18.32 -20.94 -15.57
C SER A 41 -19.81 -21.27 -15.61
N VAL A 42 -20.21 -22.42 -15.07
CA VAL A 42 -21.60 -22.83 -14.95
C VAL A 42 -22.36 -21.96 -13.95
N LEU A 43 -21.77 -21.76 -12.74
CA LEU A 43 -22.36 -20.89 -11.72
C LEU A 43 -22.48 -19.44 -12.21
N TRP A 44 -21.43 -18.92 -12.87
CA TRP A 44 -21.42 -17.57 -13.42
C TRP A 44 -22.53 -17.36 -14.45
N ARG A 45 -22.71 -18.28 -15.37
CA ARG A 45 -23.79 -18.20 -16.37
C ARG A 45 -25.17 -18.20 -15.73
N ARG A 46 -25.37 -18.99 -14.67
CA ARG A 46 -26.65 -19.12 -13.96
C ARG A 46 -26.98 -17.90 -13.10
N TYR A 47 -25.99 -17.32 -12.43
CA TYR A 47 -26.19 -16.26 -11.43
C TYR A 47 -25.51 -14.92 -11.79
N LYS A 48 -25.12 -14.72 -13.07
CA LYS A 48 -24.42 -13.53 -13.53
C LYS A 48 -25.05 -12.21 -13.05
N LYS A 49 -26.36 -12.06 -13.19
CA LYS A 49 -27.09 -10.86 -12.76
C LYS A 49 -26.99 -10.63 -11.25
N CYS A 50 -27.11 -11.70 -10.48
CA CYS A 50 -27.00 -11.64 -9.02
C CYS A 50 -25.60 -11.24 -8.56
N TYR A 51 -24.55 -11.86 -9.13
CA TYR A 51 -23.15 -11.50 -8.80
C TYR A 51 -22.79 -10.07 -9.20
N VAL A 52 -23.28 -9.59 -10.35
CA VAL A 52 -23.07 -8.20 -10.78
C VAL A 52 -23.79 -7.24 -9.82
N LEU A 53 -25.03 -7.55 -9.45
CA LEU A 53 -25.81 -6.70 -8.53
C LEU A 53 -25.16 -6.65 -7.14
N TRP A 54 -24.75 -7.79 -6.58
CA TRP A 54 -24.04 -7.85 -5.31
C TRP A 54 -22.68 -7.13 -5.38
N GLY A 55 -21.92 -7.32 -6.46
CA GLY A 55 -20.66 -6.61 -6.69
C GLY A 55 -20.84 -5.10 -6.75
N ALA A 56 -21.84 -4.64 -7.49
CA ALA A 56 -22.20 -3.21 -7.57
C ALA A 56 -22.64 -2.66 -6.21
N GLY A 57 -23.46 -3.42 -5.46
CA GLY A 57 -23.89 -3.03 -4.12
C GLY A 57 -22.71 -2.91 -3.14
N ILE A 58 -21.83 -3.88 -3.11
CA ILE A 58 -20.61 -3.84 -2.27
C ILE A 58 -19.71 -2.67 -2.68
N PHE A 59 -19.52 -2.46 -3.99
CA PHE A 59 -18.72 -1.33 -4.50
C PHE A 59 -19.33 0.02 -4.09
N LEU A 60 -20.64 0.16 -4.20
CA LEU A 60 -21.35 1.38 -3.79
C LEU A 60 -21.16 1.66 -2.29
N VAL A 61 -21.37 0.63 -1.43
CA VAL A 61 -21.17 0.75 0.02
C VAL A 61 -19.74 1.13 0.35
N LEU A 62 -18.74 0.47 -0.26
CA LEU A 62 -17.33 0.79 -0.03
C LEU A 62 -16.99 2.21 -0.49
N SER A 63 -17.56 2.67 -1.61
CA SER A 63 -17.36 4.04 -2.11
C SER A 63 -17.97 5.08 -1.17
N LEU A 64 -19.17 4.82 -0.64
CA LEU A 64 -19.82 5.69 0.33
C LEU A 64 -19.05 5.75 1.66
N VAL A 65 -18.57 4.61 2.15
CA VAL A 65 -17.72 4.55 3.35
C VAL A 65 -16.41 5.32 3.12
N ALA A 66 -15.74 5.12 1.99
CA ALA A 66 -14.51 5.83 1.66
C ALA A 66 -14.72 7.35 1.56
N ALA A 67 -15.82 7.77 0.91
CA ALA A 67 -16.20 9.19 0.84
C ALA A 67 -16.49 9.75 2.23
N GLY A 68 -17.30 9.06 3.03
CA GLY A 68 -17.61 9.48 4.40
C GLY A 68 -16.36 9.62 5.27
N MET A 69 -15.41 8.69 5.14
CA MET A 69 -14.14 8.75 5.85
C MET A 69 -13.23 9.90 5.38
N PHE A 70 -13.30 10.27 4.09
CA PHE A 70 -12.60 11.43 3.56
C PHE A 70 -13.17 12.74 4.14
N PHE A 71 -14.51 12.87 4.18
CA PHE A 71 -15.16 14.05 4.75
C PHE A 71 -14.99 14.19 6.26
N LEU A 72 -14.87 13.08 6.99
CA LEU A 72 -14.67 13.10 8.46
C LEU A 72 -13.27 13.56 8.88
N LYS A 73 -12.23 13.30 8.06
CA LYS A 73 -10.83 13.68 8.34
C LYS A 73 -10.09 14.08 7.06
N PRO A 74 -10.45 15.18 6.42
CA PRO A 74 -9.84 15.61 5.16
C PRO A 74 -8.35 15.92 5.32
N ASP A 75 -7.95 16.53 6.44
CA ASP A 75 -6.55 16.94 6.69
C ASP A 75 -5.60 15.74 6.74
N SER A 76 -6.05 14.60 7.26
CA SER A 76 -5.24 13.38 7.28
C SER A 76 -4.98 12.80 5.89
N ALA A 77 -5.95 12.88 4.97
CA ALA A 77 -5.79 12.42 3.60
C ALA A 77 -4.96 13.40 2.78
N LEU A 78 -5.26 14.69 2.89
CA LEU A 78 -4.50 15.76 2.22
C LEU A 78 -3.06 15.81 2.70
N GLY A 79 -2.80 15.63 4.01
CA GLY A 79 -1.46 15.55 4.57
C GLY A 79 -0.62 14.42 3.96
N ARG A 80 -1.22 13.23 3.73
CA ARG A 80 -0.51 12.14 3.05
C ARG A 80 -0.21 12.47 1.58
N LEU A 81 -1.15 13.05 0.86
CA LEU A 81 -0.94 13.45 -0.53
C LEU A 81 0.17 14.50 -0.64
N PHE A 82 0.17 15.50 0.24
CA PHE A 82 1.22 16.50 0.29
C PHE A 82 2.57 15.85 0.61
N MET A 83 2.61 14.96 1.59
CA MET A 83 3.82 14.23 1.95
C MET A 83 4.38 13.41 0.78
N TRP A 84 3.55 12.68 0.05
CA TRP A 84 3.97 11.94 -1.14
C TRP A 84 4.46 12.87 -2.25
N LYS A 85 3.79 14.02 -2.43
CA LYS A 85 4.22 15.05 -3.39
C LYS A 85 5.63 15.56 -3.08
N MET A 86 5.92 15.85 -1.80
CA MET A 86 7.24 16.31 -1.38
C MET A 86 8.28 15.18 -1.45
N THR A 87 7.92 13.96 -1.07
CA THR A 87 8.81 12.80 -1.21
C THR A 87 9.18 12.53 -2.67
N CYS A 88 8.23 12.63 -3.60
CA CYS A 88 8.53 12.49 -5.03
C CYS A 88 9.49 13.59 -5.52
N ARG A 89 9.39 14.83 -5.02
CA ARG A 89 10.34 15.90 -5.32
C ARG A 89 11.73 15.61 -4.76
N ALA A 90 11.80 15.11 -3.52
CA ALA A 90 13.06 14.69 -2.91
C ALA A 90 13.71 13.54 -3.69
N ILE A 91 12.94 12.57 -4.17
CA ILE A 91 13.44 11.49 -5.03
C ILE A 91 13.96 12.04 -6.37
N ALA A 92 13.27 13.02 -6.96
CA ALA A 92 13.73 13.63 -8.21
C ALA A 92 15.05 14.41 -8.05
N ALA A 93 15.29 15.01 -6.87
CA ALA A 93 16.56 15.63 -6.54
C ALA A 93 17.67 14.62 -6.22
N HIS A 94 17.31 13.46 -5.64
CA HIS A 94 18.23 12.40 -5.22
C HIS A 94 17.86 11.03 -5.81
N PRO A 95 17.92 10.82 -7.14
CA PRO A 95 17.45 9.59 -7.78
C PRO A 95 18.27 8.33 -7.42
N TRP A 96 19.51 8.52 -6.97
CA TRP A 96 20.40 7.45 -6.53
C TRP A 96 20.30 7.13 -5.04
N GLY A 97 19.41 7.81 -4.33
CA GLY A 97 19.23 7.68 -2.90
C GLY A 97 19.86 8.83 -2.11
N CYS A 98 19.32 9.08 -0.91
CA CYS A 98 19.79 10.13 -0.03
C CYS A 98 20.37 9.54 1.26
N PRO A 99 21.69 9.66 1.50
CA PRO A 99 22.34 9.09 2.69
C PRO A 99 21.97 9.83 3.99
N THR A 100 21.47 11.06 3.91
CA THR A 100 21.12 11.88 5.07
C THR A 100 19.80 11.45 5.73
N GLY A 101 19.08 10.50 5.12
CA GLY A 101 17.83 9.96 5.61
C GLY A 101 16.59 10.74 5.13
N PHE A 102 15.43 10.10 5.31
CA PHE A 102 14.14 10.59 4.81
C PHE A 102 13.80 12.01 5.31
N ALA A 103 13.88 12.24 6.62
CA ALA A 103 13.46 13.51 7.24
C ALA A 103 14.25 14.72 6.72
N CYS A 104 15.56 14.55 6.49
CA CYS A 104 16.43 15.62 5.98
C CYS A 104 16.08 15.94 4.52
N ALA A 105 16.05 14.95 3.64
CA ALA A 105 15.75 15.13 2.22
C ALA A 105 14.31 15.66 1.99
N TYR A 106 13.37 15.19 2.80
CA TYR A 106 11.99 15.70 2.78
C TYR A 106 11.93 17.17 3.21
N GLY A 107 12.59 17.52 4.31
CA GLY A 107 12.64 18.89 4.83
C GLY A 107 13.26 19.86 3.83
N GLU A 108 14.34 19.46 3.16
CA GLU A 108 14.97 20.25 2.10
C GLU A 108 14.02 20.46 0.92
N ALA A 109 13.39 19.39 0.41
CA ALA A 109 12.43 19.48 -0.68
C ALA A 109 11.21 20.34 -0.32
N GLN A 110 10.73 20.26 0.92
CA GLN A 110 9.64 21.07 1.44
C GLN A 110 10.02 22.55 1.56
N SER A 111 11.20 22.86 2.08
CA SER A 111 11.68 24.24 2.22
C SER A 111 11.85 24.91 0.85
N LEU A 112 12.44 24.23 -0.13
CA LEU A 112 12.56 24.71 -1.49
C LEU A 112 11.19 24.92 -2.16
N TYR A 113 10.24 24.03 -1.87
CA TYR A 113 8.89 24.15 -2.39
C TYR A 113 8.18 25.40 -1.86
N PHE A 114 8.22 25.65 -0.57
CA PHE A 114 7.61 26.85 0.01
C PHE A 114 8.35 28.13 -0.36
N ALA A 115 9.68 28.10 -0.53
CA ALA A 115 10.45 29.23 -1.02
C ALA A 115 10.06 29.66 -2.43
N SER A 116 9.51 28.75 -3.27
CA SER A 116 9.02 29.08 -4.61
C SER A 116 7.78 29.97 -4.62
N GLY A 117 7.06 30.08 -3.49
CA GLY A 117 5.83 30.88 -3.37
C GLY A 117 4.61 30.35 -4.14
N ASN A 118 4.76 29.24 -4.86
CA ASN A 118 3.69 28.69 -5.71
C ASN A 118 3.06 27.45 -5.03
N TYR A 119 2.32 27.70 -3.97
CA TYR A 119 1.63 26.66 -3.21
C TYR A 119 0.21 27.09 -2.81
N ALA A 120 -0.67 26.10 -2.56
CA ALA A 120 -2.02 26.36 -2.14
C ALA A 120 -2.10 26.51 -0.61
N ALA A 121 -3.02 27.32 -0.10
CA ALA A 121 -3.18 27.57 1.34
C ALA A 121 -3.45 26.30 2.16
N TRP A 122 -4.07 25.26 1.56
CA TRP A 122 -4.28 23.98 2.23
C TRP A 122 -2.97 23.19 2.43
N GLU A 123 -1.99 23.35 1.54
CA GLU A 123 -0.70 22.67 1.62
C GLU A 123 0.12 23.15 2.81
N GLU A 124 0.11 24.46 3.05
CA GLU A 124 0.75 25.06 4.22
C GLU A 124 0.12 24.57 5.54
N ARG A 125 -1.21 24.46 5.57
CA ARG A 125 -1.94 23.98 6.76
C ARG A 125 -1.65 22.52 7.10
N VAL A 126 -1.43 21.66 6.09
CA VAL A 126 -1.16 20.22 6.30
C VAL A 126 0.33 19.89 6.29
N ALA A 127 1.18 20.87 6.03
CA ALA A 127 2.63 20.72 6.07
C ALA A 127 3.08 20.33 7.48
N GLY A 128 3.95 19.34 7.54
CA GLY A 128 4.51 18.84 8.80
C GLY A 128 5.93 18.34 8.56
N SER A 129 6.57 17.87 9.62
CA SER A 129 7.91 17.28 9.60
C SER A 129 7.80 15.78 9.85
N PRO A 130 7.35 14.99 8.88
CA PRO A 130 7.20 13.55 9.04
C PRO A 130 8.57 12.88 9.10
N GLU A 131 8.70 11.89 9.97
CA GLU A 131 9.89 11.06 10.04
C GLU A 131 9.90 9.98 8.93
N TYR A 132 8.74 9.72 8.30
CA TYR A 132 8.51 8.61 7.36
C TYR A 132 7.48 8.98 6.27
N ALA A 133 7.60 8.36 5.09
CA ALA A 133 6.71 8.62 3.95
C ALA A 133 5.30 8.04 4.09
N PHE A 134 5.04 7.15 5.06
CA PHE A 134 3.82 6.31 5.12
C PHE A 134 3.55 5.54 3.82
N ASN A 135 4.61 5.29 3.07
CA ASN A 135 4.64 4.50 1.85
C ASN A 135 6.04 3.92 1.70
N GLU A 136 6.18 2.61 1.92
CA GLU A 136 7.49 1.93 1.91
C GLU A 136 8.21 2.05 0.57
N TYR A 137 7.48 2.11 -0.55
CA TYR A 137 8.11 2.24 -1.86
C TYR A 137 8.77 3.60 -2.05
N LEU A 138 8.10 4.67 -1.61
CA LEU A 138 8.64 6.02 -1.69
C LEU A 138 9.82 6.19 -0.72
N GLU A 139 9.70 5.66 0.48
CA GLU A 139 10.77 5.70 1.47
C GLU A 139 11.99 4.90 1.01
N PHE A 140 11.77 3.70 0.47
CA PHE A 140 12.83 2.87 -0.08
C PHE A 140 13.50 3.53 -1.29
N ALA A 141 12.72 4.11 -2.21
CA ALA A 141 13.25 4.81 -3.37
C ALA A 141 14.07 6.05 -2.98
N LEU A 142 13.67 6.78 -1.93
CA LEU A 142 14.43 7.93 -1.44
C LEU A 142 15.71 7.52 -0.72
N THR A 143 15.68 6.42 0.04
CA THR A 143 16.82 5.97 0.85
C THR A 143 17.87 5.25 0.02
N TYR A 144 17.44 4.30 -0.83
CA TYR A 144 18.33 3.41 -1.57
C TYR A 144 18.42 3.73 -3.07
N GLY A 145 17.63 4.67 -3.53
CA GLY A 145 17.54 5.06 -4.92
C GLY A 145 16.45 4.32 -5.71
N VAL A 146 16.02 4.96 -6.79
CA VAL A 146 14.94 4.45 -7.67
C VAL A 146 15.33 3.13 -8.33
N ALA A 147 16.61 2.98 -8.74
CA ALA A 147 17.09 1.76 -9.38
C ALA A 147 16.96 0.53 -8.47
N MET A 148 17.30 0.67 -7.18
CA MET A 148 17.15 -0.41 -6.19
C MET A 148 15.69 -0.73 -5.92
N CYS A 149 14.82 0.27 -5.87
CA CYS A 149 13.38 0.07 -5.71
C CYS A 149 12.80 -0.75 -6.89
N ILE A 150 13.17 -0.39 -8.13
CA ILE A 150 12.76 -1.13 -9.33
C ILE A 150 13.29 -2.57 -9.30
N LEU A 151 14.56 -2.77 -8.90
CA LEU A 151 15.15 -4.11 -8.81
C LEU A 151 14.39 -4.99 -7.82
N VAL A 152 14.08 -4.49 -6.62
CA VAL A 152 13.33 -5.23 -5.60
C VAL A 152 11.92 -5.58 -6.10
N LEU A 153 11.22 -4.63 -6.72
CA LEU A 153 9.92 -4.88 -7.33
C LEU A 153 10.01 -5.94 -8.42
N PHE A 154 11.02 -5.88 -9.28
CA PHE A 154 11.25 -6.88 -10.33
C PHE A 154 11.43 -8.29 -9.74
N VAL A 155 12.23 -8.43 -8.68
CA VAL A 155 12.41 -9.70 -7.96
C VAL A 155 11.08 -10.21 -7.37
N ILE A 156 10.30 -9.33 -6.72
CA ILE A 156 9.01 -9.71 -6.13
C ILE A 156 8.03 -10.16 -7.22
N PHE A 157 7.93 -9.44 -8.35
CA PHE A 157 7.10 -9.85 -9.47
C PHE A 157 7.58 -11.16 -10.12
N GLY A 158 8.89 -11.38 -10.21
CA GLY A 158 9.48 -12.65 -10.63
C GLY A 158 9.07 -13.80 -9.72
N CYS A 159 9.14 -13.61 -8.40
CA CYS A 159 8.67 -14.58 -7.41
C CYS A 159 7.16 -14.87 -7.54
N LEU A 160 6.35 -13.83 -7.77
CA LEU A 160 4.92 -14.00 -8.03
C LEU A 160 4.66 -14.82 -9.29
N TRP A 161 5.35 -14.50 -10.38
CA TRP A 161 5.23 -15.26 -11.64
C TRP A 161 5.58 -16.73 -11.42
N ILE A 162 6.74 -17.02 -10.82
CA ILE A 162 7.18 -18.41 -10.56
C ILE A 162 6.18 -19.09 -9.61
N GLY A 163 5.73 -18.42 -8.56
CA GLY A 163 4.76 -18.95 -7.61
C GLY A 163 3.43 -19.32 -8.27
N VAL A 164 2.92 -18.51 -9.19
CA VAL A 164 1.73 -18.83 -9.98
C VAL A 164 1.96 -20.02 -10.89
N LYS A 165 3.12 -20.08 -11.57
CA LYS A 165 3.50 -21.21 -12.46
C LYS A 165 3.61 -22.52 -11.68
N LEU A 166 4.15 -22.48 -10.47
CA LEU A 166 4.26 -23.63 -9.56
C LEU A 166 2.98 -23.91 -8.76
N ARG A 167 1.87 -23.20 -9.03
CA ARG A 167 0.58 -23.31 -8.31
C ARG A 167 0.69 -23.11 -6.78
N ARG A 168 1.69 -22.36 -6.32
CA ARG A 168 1.90 -21.99 -4.91
C ARG A 168 1.09 -20.75 -4.54
N TYR A 169 -0.23 -20.81 -4.78
CA TYR A 169 -1.12 -19.64 -4.64
C TYR A 169 -1.13 -19.02 -3.23
N GLY A 170 -0.95 -19.81 -2.18
CA GLY A 170 -0.86 -19.28 -0.80
C GLY A 170 0.32 -18.34 -0.61
N ILE A 171 1.51 -18.71 -1.10
CA ILE A 171 2.71 -17.87 -1.03
C ILE A 171 2.53 -16.61 -1.86
N CYS A 172 1.97 -16.73 -3.06
CA CYS A 172 1.67 -15.55 -3.88
C CYS A 172 0.67 -14.62 -3.20
N GLY A 173 -0.35 -15.17 -2.52
CA GLY A 173 -1.30 -14.37 -1.74
C GLY A 173 -0.63 -13.60 -0.61
N ALA A 174 0.32 -14.22 0.11
CA ALA A 174 1.11 -13.53 1.14
C ALA A 174 1.94 -12.39 0.56
N LEU A 175 2.62 -12.62 -0.58
CA LEU A 175 3.37 -11.56 -1.27
C LEU A 175 2.49 -10.41 -1.74
N ILE A 176 1.30 -10.70 -2.29
CA ILE A 176 0.33 -9.67 -2.67
C ILE A 176 -0.14 -8.88 -1.45
N SER A 177 -0.41 -9.56 -0.33
CA SER A 177 -0.79 -8.89 0.92
C SER A 177 0.30 -7.93 1.39
N LEU A 178 1.56 -8.34 1.36
CA LEU A 178 2.71 -7.49 1.70
C LEU A 178 2.81 -6.28 0.76
N LEU A 179 2.72 -6.48 -0.57
CA LEU A 179 2.77 -5.39 -1.54
C LEU A 179 1.67 -4.35 -1.30
N VAL A 180 0.44 -4.79 -1.07
CA VAL A 180 -0.68 -3.87 -0.81
C VAL A 180 -0.52 -3.16 0.53
N PHE A 181 -0.07 -3.87 1.54
CA PHE A 181 0.15 -3.31 2.87
C PHE A 181 1.26 -2.24 2.86
N SER A 182 2.37 -2.50 2.18
CA SER A 182 3.51 -1.56 2.05
C SER A 182 3.16 -0.25 1.34
N PHE A 183 2.10 -0.23 0.54
CA PHE A 183 1.66 1.00 -0.15
C PHE A 183 1.11 2.07 0.81
N SER A 184 0.52 1.69 1.94
CA SER A 184 -0.17 2.65 2.82
C SER A 184 0.16 2.47 4.30
N SER A 185 1.18 1.70 4.61
CA SER A 185 1.61 1.38 5.97
C SER A 185 3.11 1.57 6.12
N LEU A 186 3.52 1.84 7.34
CA LEU A 186 4.91 1.80 7.74
C LEU A 186 5.20 0.41 8.30
N ILE A 187 5.91 -0.42 7.58
CA ILE A 187 6.52 -1.61 8.15
C ILE A 187 7.76 -1.11 8.89
N ARG A 188 7.61 -0.84 10.18
CA ARG A 188 8.69 -0.35 11.04
C ARG A 188 9.74 -1.44 11.24
N THR A 189 10.51 -1.73 10.20
CA THR A 189 11.54 -2.77 10.19
C THR A 189 12.90 -2.26 10.61
N SER A 190 13.08 -0.96 10.87
CA SER A 190 14.44 -0.42 10.82
C SER A 190 15.21 -0.31 12.12
N LYS A 191 14.65 -0.63 13.29
CA LYS A 191 15.45 -0.52 14.53
C LYS A 191 15.73 -1.83 15.25
N PHE A 192 15.12 -2.95 14.85
CA PHE A 192 15.38 -4.24 15.49
C PHE A 192 16.44 -5.11 14.81
N PHE A 193 16.83 -4.80 13.57
CA PHE A 193 17.79 -5.63 12.84
C PHE A 193 19.25 -5.15 12.93
N PHE A 194 19.52 -3.96 13.47
CA PHE A 194 20.88 -3.39 13.58
C PHE A 194 21.41 -3.31 15.02
N ILE A 195 20.75 -3.92 16.01
CA ILE A 195 21.25 -3.94 17.40
C ILE A 195 21.83 -5.31 17.77
N THR A 196 22.03 -6.21 16.81
CA THR A 196 22.66 -7.52 17.09
C THR A 196 23.75 -7.84 16.06
N ILE A 197 24.75 -6.96 15.93
CA ILE A 197 26.11 -7.30 15.50
C ILE A 197 27.08 -6.42 16.28
#